data_5824d523781ab381abeedd3097d54de2
#
_entry.id   5824d523781ab381abeedd3097d54de2
#
_cell.length_a   1.000
_cell.length_b   1.000
_cell.length_c   1.000
_cell.angle_alpha   90.00
_cell.angle_beta   90.00
_cell.angle_gamma   90.00
#
_symmetry.space_group_name_H-M   'P 1'
#
loop_
_entity.id
_entity.type
_entity.pdbx_description
1 polymer ?
#
loop_
_entity_poly.entity_id
_entity_poly.type
_entity_poly.pdbx_seq_one_letter_code
_entity_poly.pdbx_strand_id
1 'polypeptide(L)'
;MDDNFFDKGSAMHRILAILEQVANSDRPITPTEINEKLNLPKATIHRLCSKLEDEKILQREIDGKRYMPGSRLRQIALGIISNENFRTHRHAILRQLSEEVGETCNITIPDGSQMRYLDRVETHWPLRMQFMIGTKVPLHCTSSGKLFLSQLPGEQMSSLIENLNLEQKTVNTLTN
;
A
#
# COMPACT_ATOMS: atom_id res chain seq x y z
N MET A 1 2.67 -31.26 6.58
CA MET A 1 2.80 -30.16 7.58
C MET A 1 1.38 -29.80 7.97
N ASP A 2 1.04 -30.08 9.22
CA ASP A 2 -0.34 -30.05 9.70
C ASP A 2 -0.97 -28.65 9.59
N ASP A 3 -2.01 -28.56 8.74
CA ASP A 3 -2.84 -27.35 8.50
C ASP A 3 -3.77 -27.00 9.69
N ASN A 4 -3.44 -27.41 10.89
CA ASN A 4 -4.33 -27.32 12.05
C ASN A 4 -3.81 -26.37 13.15
N PHE A 5 -3.06 -25.32 12.78
CA PHE A 5 -2.50 -24.41 13.78
C PHE A 5 -3.52 -23.42 14.38
N PHE A 6 -4.69 -23.22 13.74
CA PHE A 6 -5.74 -22.37 14.27
C PHE A 6 -7.10 -23.11 14.25
N ASP A 7 -7.73 -23.17 15.39
CA ASP A 7 -9.14 -23.57 15.50
C ASP A 7 -9.98 -22.64 14.59
N LYS A 8 -10.54 -23.20 13.49
CA LYS A 8 -11.34 -22.48 12.49
C LYS A 8 -12.53 -21.71 13.09
N GLY A 9 -12.87 -21.95 14.35
CA GLY A 9 -13.90 -21.24 15.11
C GLY A 9 -13.39 -20.08 15.97
N SER A 10 -12.08 -19.89 16.13
CA SER A 10 -11.54 -18.87 17.02
C SER A 10 -11.81 -17.44 16.51
N ALA A 11 -11.91 -16.50 17.44
CA ALA A 11 -12.08 -15.07 17.10
C ALA A 11 -10.91 -14.55 16.28
N MET A 12 -9.69 -15.01 16.58
CA MET A 12 -8.47 -14.65 15.86
C MET A 12 -8.51 -15.11 14.40
N HIS A 13 -8.89 -16.35 14.16
CA HIS A 13 -9.02 -16.90 12.79
C HIS A 13 -10.01 -16.09 11.95
N ARG A 14 -11.16 -15.74 12.52
CA ARG A 14 -12.19 -14.91 11.83
C ARG A 14 -11.66 -13.52 11.48
N ILE A 15 -10.89 -12.90 12.38
CA ILE A 15 -10.26 -11.60 12.13
C ILE A 15 -9.25 -11.69 10.98
N LEU A 16 -8.34 -12.66 11.03
CA LEU A 16 -7.35 -12.87 9.96
C LEU A 16 -8.03 -13.11 8.60
N ALA A 17 -9.04 -13.96 8.56
CA ALA A 17 -9.77 -14.23 7.33
C ALA A 17 -10.50 -12.98 6.77
N ILE A 18 -11.02 -12.09 7.61
CA ILE A 18 -11.55 -10.78 7.17
C ILE A 18 -10.44 -9.92 6.57
N LEU A 19 -9.29 -9.84 7.23
CA LEU A 19 -8.16 -9.05 6.75
C LEU A 19 -7.63 -9.57 5.41
N GLU A 20 -7.54 -10.88 5.23
CA GLU A 20 -7.15 -11.51 3.97
C GLU A 20 -8.11 -11.16 2.83
N GLN A 21 -9.44 -11.18 3.07
CA GLN A 21 -10.41 -10.79 2.04
C GLN A 21 -10.25 -9.32 1.64
N VAL A 22 -10.08 -8.41 2.60
CA VAL A 22 -9.93 -6.98 2.33
C VAL A 22 -8.57 -6.67 1.69
N ALA A 23 -7.49 -7.32 2.13
CA ALA A 23 -6.15 -7.09 1.60
C ALA A 23 -5.96 -7.61 0.16
N ASN A 24 -6.66 -8.69 -0.22
CA ASN A 24 -6.60 -9.30 -1.56
C ASN A 24 -7.66 -8.75 -2.53
N SER A 25 -8.42 -7.75 -2.12
CA SER A 25 -9.40 -7.12 -3.01
C SER A 25 -8.81 -5.90 -3.70
N ASP A 26 -8.98 -5.81 -5.02
CA ASP A 26 -8.55 -4.66 -5.82
C ASP A 26 -9.43 -3.42 -5.63
N ARG A 27 -10.54 -3.56 -4.91
CA ARG A 27 -11.49 -2.48 -4.62
C ARG A 27 -12.01 -2.57 -3.19
N PRO A 28 -12.57 -1.48 -2.64
CA PRO A 28 -13.30 -1.55 -1.39
C PRO A 28 -14.48 -2.53 -1.46
N ILE A 29 -14.68 -3.32 -0.41
CA ILE A 29 -15.68 -4.40 -0.36
C ILE A 29 -16.61 -4.28 0.84
N THR A 30 -17.86 -4.73 0.67
CA THR A 30 -18.87 -4.71 1.72
C THR A 30 -18.69 -5.85 2.71
N PRO A 31 -19.23 -5.74 3.95
CA PRO A 31 -19.26 -6.88 4.88
C PRO A 31 -19.95 -8.12 4.31
N THR A 32 -20.91 -7.94 3.40
CA THR A 32 -21.60 -9.06 2.75
C THR A 32 -20.66 -9.81 1.82
N GLU A 33 -19.91 -9.11 0.97
CA GLU A 33 -18.90 -9.69 0.07
C GLU A 33 -17.78 -10.39 0.87
N ILE A 34 -17.29 -9.76 1.96
CA ILE A 34 -16.32 -10.40 2.87
C ILE A 34 -16.89 -11.72 3.40
N ASN A 35 -18.19 -11.75 3.74
CA ASN A 35 -18.82 -12.90 4.36
C ASN A 35 -19.16 -14.04 3.40
N GLU A 36 -19.17 -13.83 2.10
CA GLU A 36 -19.43 -14.88 1.10
C GLU A 36 -18.50 -16.10 1.27
N LYS A 37 -17.26 -15.87 1.68
CA LYS A 37 -16.28 -16.95 1.93
C LYS A 37 -16.22 -17.42 3.37
N LEU A 38 -16.72 -16.62 4.33
CA LEU A 38 -16.59 -16.89 5.77
C LEU A 38 -17.82 -17.55 6.37
N ASN A 39 -19.00 -17.40 5.75
CA ASN A 39 -20.27 -17.94 6.20
C ASN A 39 -20.58 -17.66 7.70
N LEU A 40 -20.25 -16.47 8.19
CA LEU A 40 -20.53 -16.03 9.56
C LEU A 40 -21.96 -15.49 9.68
N PRO A 41 -22.57 -15.55 10.88
CA PRO A 41 -23.80 -14.82 11.12
C PRO A 41 -23.66 -13.33 10.78
N LYS A 42 -24.64 -12.72 10.10
CA LYS A 42 -24.61 -11.34 9.62
C LYS A 42 -24.24 -10.33 10.71
N ALA A 43 -24.79 -10.50 11.91
CA ALA A 43 -24.45 -9.65 13.05
C ALA A 43 -22.99 -9.77 13.48
N THR A 44 -22.40 -10.97 13.34
CA THR A 44 -20.98 -11.21 13.71
C THR A 44 -20.04 -10.51 12.77
N ILE A 45 -20.23 -10.64 11.43
CA ILE A 45 -19.35 -9.98 10.47
C ILE A 45 -19.40 -8.46 10.60
N HIS A 46 -20.59 -7.87 10.74
CA HIS A 46 -20.73 -6.42 10.95
C HIS A 46 -20.02 -5.95 12.22
N ARG A 47 -20.21 -6.66 13.33
CA ARG A 47 -19.56 -6.33 14.61
C ARG A 47 -18.04 -6.44 14.53
N LEU A 48 -17.51 -7.46 13.83
CA LEU A 48 -16.06 -7.61 13.65
C LEU A 48 -15.50 -6.50 12.76
N CYS A 49 -16.13 -6.18 11.64
CA CYS A 49 -15.71 -5.08 10.76
C CYS A 49 -15.70 -3.73 11.51
N SER A 50 -16.74 -3.43 12.30
CA SER A 50 -16.77 -2.20 13.11
C SER A 50 -15.63 -2.15 14.13
N LYS A 51 -15.35 -3.25 14.84
CA LYS A 51 -14.22 -3.29 15.77
C LYS A 51 -12.88 -3.07 15.08
N LEU A 52 -12.69 -3.64 13.88
CA LEU A 52 -11.47 -3.44 13.10
C LEU A 52 -11.34 -2.01 12.57
N GLU A 53 -12.47 -1.35 12.32
CA GLU A 53 -12.52 0.08 11.98
C GLU A 53 -12.12 0.96 13.18
N ASP A 54 -12.69 0.72 14.37
CA ASP A 54 -12.34 1.43 15.61
C ASP A 54 -10.83 1.35 15.89
N GLU A 55 -10.21 0.18 15.61
CA GLU A 55 -8.77 -0.06 15.73
C GLU A 55 -7.94 0.48 14.56
N LYS A 56 -8.54 1.16 13.58
CA LYS A 56 -7.89 1.68 12.36
C LYS A 56 -7.21 0.60 11.50
N ILE A 57 -7.59 -0.65 11.70
CA ILE A 57 -7.14 -1.80 10.90
C ILE A 57 -7.89 -1.82 9.57
N LEU A 58 -9.20 -1.58 9.61
CA LEU A 58 -10.02 -1.29 8.44
C LEU A 58 -10.39 0.20 8.42
N GLN A 59 -10.78 0.68 7.25
CA GLN A 59 -11.29 2.03 7.02
C GLN A 59 -12.49 1.94 6.10
N ARG A 60 -13.54 2.71 6.38
CA ARG A 60 -14.67 2.86 5.46
C ARG A 60 -14.33 3.80 4.32
N GLU A 61 -14.87 3.47 3.15
CA GLU A 61 -14.94 4.40 2.04
C GLU A 61 -15.93 5.54 2.32
N ILE A 62 -15.90 6.60 1.53
CA ILE A 62 -16.77 7.79 1.69
C ILE A 62 -18.25 7.43 1.65
N ASP A 63 -18.65 6.37 0.91
CA ASP A 63 -20.04 5.86 0.86
C ASP A 63 -20.52 5.22 2.18
N GLY A 64 -19.61 5.00 3.13
CA GLY A 64 -19.86 4.42 4.45
C GLY A 64 -20.25 2.93 4.44
N LYS A 65 -20.24 2.26 3.29
CA LYS A 65 -20.71 0.87 3.14
C LYS A 65 -19.59 -0.14 2.93
N ARG A 66 -18.50 0.29 2.29
CA ARG A 66 -17.38 -0.57 1.91
C ARG A 66 -16.17 -0.34 2.80
N TYR A 67 -15.39 -1.40 2.96
CA TYR A 67 -14.15 -1.39 3.74
C TYR A 67 -12.93 -1.55 2.84
N MET A 68 -11.87 -0.88 3.23
CA MET A 68 -10.51 -0.98 2.66
C MET A 68 -9.49 -1.11 3.79
N PRO A 69 -8.23 -1.45 3.51
CA PRO A 69 -7.17 -1.48 4.52
C PRO A 69 -7.01 -0.13 5.22
N GLY A 70 -7.10 -0.13 6.54
CA GLY A 70 -6.94 1.06 7.38
C GLY A 70 -5.46 1.46 7.56
N SER A 71 -5.24 2.62 8.19
CA SER A 71 -3.89 3.17 8.38
C SER A 71 -2.97 2.26 9.19
N ARG A 72 -3.49 1.62 10.24
CA ARG A 72 -2.72 0.70 11.09
C ARG A 72 -2.29 -0.56 10.33
N LEU A 73 -3.18 -1.14 9.52
CA LEU A 73 -2.85 -2.31 8.71
C LEU A 73 -1.79 -1.97 7.65
N ARG A 74 -1.93 -0.80 7.00
CA ARG A 74 -0.90 -0.32 6.07
C ARG A 74 0.46 -0.12 6.73
N GLN A 75 0.50 0.43 7.95
CA GLN A 75 1.76 0.57 8.71
C GLN A 75 2.41 -0.77 9.05
N ILE A 76 1.62 -1.78 9.45
CA ILE A 76 2.13 -3.14 9.70
C ILE A 76 2.71 -3.73 8.41
N ALA A 77 1.98 -3.65 7.30
CA ALA A 77 2.45 -4.14 6.01
C ALA A 77 3.74 -3.45 5.55
N LEU A 78 3.82 -2.12 5.69
CA LEU A 78 5.03 -1.35 5.40
C LEU A 78 6.21 -1.78 6.29
N GLY A 79 5.98 -2.02 7.58
CA GLY A 79 7.00 -2.51 8.49
C GLY A 79 7.55 -3.87 8.07
N ILE A 80 6.67 -4.80 7.69
CA ILE A 80 7.06 -6.13 7.21
C ILE A 80 7.89 -6.02 5.92
N ILE A 81 7.38 -5.30 4.92
CA ILE A 81 8.05 -5.16 3.62
C ILE A 81 9.39 -4.43 3.75
N SER A 82 9.52 -3.51 4.70
CA SER A 82 10.75 -2.75 4.95
C SER A 82 11.77 -3.50 5.81
N ASN A 83 11.43 -4.67 6.37
CA ASN A 83 12.33 -5.46 7.19
C ASN A 83 13.54 -5.95 6.40
N GLU A 84 14.72 -5.96 7.02
CA GLU A 84 15.98 -6.33 6.38
C GLU A 84 15.99 -7.75 5.79
N ASN A 85 15.28 -8.69 6.40
CA ASN A 85 15.20 -10.07 5.89
C ASN A 85 14.54 -10.14 4.50
N PHE A 86 13.53 -9.31 4.25
CA PHE A 86 12.90 -9.18 2.92
C PHE A 86 13.68 -8.26 1.98
N ARG A 87 14.50 -7.37 2.55
CA ARG A 87 15.32 -6.43 1.79
C ARG A 87 16.44 -7.11 1.02
N THR A 88 17.12 -8.09 1.60
CA THR A 88 18.34 -8.68 1.03
C THR A 88 18.14 -9.19 -0.40
N HIS A 89 17.11 -9.98 -0.65
CA HIS A 89 16.82 -10.52 -1.98
C HIS A 89 16.42 -9.42 -2.97
N ARG A 90 15.53 -8.54 -2.58
CA ARG A 90 15.07 -7.40 -3.38
C ARG A 90 16.24 -6.47 -3.75
N HIS A 91 17.10 -6.16 -2.77
CA HIS A 91 18.25 -5.31 -2.96
C HIS A 91 19.30 -5.92 -3.94
N ALA A 92 19.49 -7.24 -3.89
CA ALA A 92 20.36 -7.94 -4.82
C ALA A 92 19.89 -7.80 -6.28
N ILE A 93 18.59 -7.99 -6.53
CA ILE A 93 17.99 -7.80 -7.86
C ILE A 93 18.14 -6.35 -8.32
N LEU A 94 17.85 -5.40 -7.43
CA LEU A 94 17.93 -3.98 -7.74
C LEU A 94 19.38 -3.54 -8.04
N ARG A 95 20.36 -4.14 -7.35
CA ARG A 95 21.79 -3.93 -7.62
C ARG A 95 22.17 -4.42 -9.00
N GLN A 96 21.81 -5.65 -9.34
CA GLN A 96 22.09 -6.20 -10.67
C GLN A 96 21.50 -5.29 -11.75
N LEU A 97 20.26 -4.84 -11.61
CA LEU A 97 19.65 -3.91 -12.56
C LEU A 97 20.42 -2.59 -12.65
N SER A 98 20.84 -2.00 -11.52
CA SER A 98 21.60 -0.76 -11.48
C SER A 98 22.96 -0.91 -12.18
N GLU A 99 23.64 -2.06 -12.02
CA GLU A 99 24.89 -2.38 -12.69
C GLU A 99 24.68 -2.55 -14.21
N GLU A 100 23.61 -3.21 -14.64
CA GLU A 100 23.30 -3.42 -16.06
C GLU A 100 22.95 -2.12 -16.80
N VAL A 101 22.17 -1.22 -16.16
CA VAL A 101 21.74 0.03 -16.80
C VAL A 101 22.72 1.20 -16.56
N GLY A 102 23.66 1.07 -15.62
CA GLY A 102 24.61 2.11 -15.26
C GLY A 102 24.01 3.30 -14.51
N GLU A 103 22.78 3.17 -14.01
CA GLU A 103 22.00 4.26 -13.39
C GLU A 103 21.49 3.88 -12.00
N THR A 104 21.14 4.91 -11.20
CA THR A 104 20.47 4.72 -9.93
C THR A 104 19.12 4.07 -10.12
N CYS A 105 18.92 2.91 -9.50
CA CYS A 105 17.64 2.21 -9.49
C CYS A 105 16.98 2.27 -8.13
N ASN A 106 15.64 2.39 -8.11
CA ASN A 106 14.89 2.41 -6.86
C ASN A 106 13.54 1.73 -7.01
N ILE A 107 13.02 1.26 -5.87
CA ILE A 107 11.66 0.76 -5.74
C ILE A 107 10.92 1.74 -4.84
N THR A 108 9.77 2.20 -5.31
CA THR A 108 8.87 3.05 -4.55
C THR A 108 7.51 2.39 -4.42
N ILE A 109 6.80 2.69 -3.36
CA ILE A 109 5.44 2.22 -3.10
C ILE A 109 4.53 3.40 -2.78
N PRO A 110 3.24 3.34 -3.12
CA PRO A 110 2.29 4.38 -2.74
C PRO A 110 2.08 4.39 -1.22
N ASP A 111 2.07 5.58 -0.64
CA ASP A 111 1.82 5.82 0.78
C ASP A 111 0.95 7.06 0.97
N GLY A 112 -0.35 6.89 0.91
CA GLY A 112 -1.33 7.98 0.90
C GLY A 112 -1.21 8.84 -0.36
N SER A 113 -0.98 10.14 -0.20
CA SER A 113 -0.81 11.12 -1.27
C SER A 113 0.63 11.25 -1.79
N GLN A 114 1.51 10.32 -1.43
CA GLN A 114 2.94 10.36 -1.74
C GLN A 114 3.45 9.00 -2.19
N MET A 115 4.64 8.97 -2.81
CA MET A 115 5.42 7.75 -2.98
C MET A 115 6.47 7.66 -1.88
N ARG A 116 6.73 6.45 -1.37
CA ARG A 116 7.79 6.17 -0.39
C ARG A 116 8.87 5.31 -1.01
N TYR A 117 10.13 5.69 -0.82
CA TYR A 117 11.27 4.85 -1.21
C TYR A 117 11.34 3.61 -0.32
N LEU A 118 11.15 2.44 -0.92
CA LEU A 118 11.24 1.13 -0.26
C LEU A 118 12.66 0.57 -0.32
N ASP A 119 13.33 0.75 -1.46
CA ASP A 119 14.71 0.35 -1.67
C ASP A 119 15.38 1.21 -2.74
N ARG A 120 16.73 1.30 -2.69
CA ARG A 120 17.50 2.12 -3.62
C ARG A 120 18.93 1.60 -3.72
N VAL A 121 19.42 1.54 -4.94
CA VAL A 121 20.85 1.32 -5.27
C VAL A 121 21.32 2.52 -6.08
N GLU A 122 22.36 3.18 -5.60
CA GLU A 122 22.92 4.36 -6.23
C GLU A 122 24.08 4.00 -7.16
N THR A 123 24.20 4.74 -8.26
CA THR A 123 25.39 4.71 -9.10
C THR A 123 26.56 5.39 -8.42
N HIS A 124 27.76 5.15 -8.97
CA HIS A 124 29.01 5.79 -8.53
C HIS A 124 29.20 7.22 -9.08
N TRP A 125 28.17 7.81 -9.71
CA TRP A 125 28.25 9.17 -10.23
C TRP A 125 28.49 10.19 -9.11
N PRO A 126 29.47 11.11 -9.25
CA PRO A 126 29.75 12.14 -8.24
C PRO A 126 28.56 13.05 -7.95
N LEU A 127 27.82 13.41 -9.01
CA LEU A 127 26.61 14.23 -8.92
C LEU A 127 25.38 13.32 -9.00
N ARG A 128 24.74 13.08 -7.87
CA ARG A 128 23.50 12.29 -7.78
C ARG A 128 22.60 12.82 -6.70
N MET A 129 21.30 12.68 -6.92
CA MET A 129 20.31 12.94 -5.86
C MET A 129 20.35 11.80 -4.86
N GLN A 130 20.51 12.13 -3.58
CA GLN A 130 20.53 11.16 -2.50
C GLN A 130 19.20 11.22 -1.73
N PHE A 131 18.46 10.13 -1.77
CA PHE A 131 17.28 9.95 -0.95
C PHE A 131 17.46 8.72 -0.06
N MET A 132 17.17 8.88 1.23
CA MET A 132 17.17 7.75 2.16
C MET A 132 15.95 6.84 1.92
N ILE A 133 16.12 5.56 2.22
CA ILE A 133 15.00 4.63 2.30
C ILE A 133 13.99 5.18 3.32
N GLY A 134 12.70 5.09 2.98
CA GLY A 134 11.62 5.68 3.76
C GLY A 134 11.27 7.13 3.40
N THR A 135 12.12 7.84 2.65
CA THR A 135 11.81 9.21 2.17
C THR A 135 10.51 9.19 1.35
N LYS A 136 9.66 10.17 1.60
CA LYS A 136 8.43 10.38 0.84
C LYS A 136 8.63 11.46 -0.21
N VAL A 137 8.06 11.25 -1.38
CA VAL A 137 8.11 12.22 -2.50
C VAL A 137 6.71 12.40 -3.10
N PRO A 138 6.40 13.60 -3.64
CA PRO A 138 5.07 13.89 -4.17
C PRO A 138 4.69 13.00 -5.37
N LEU A 139 3.40 12.69 -5.51
CA LEU A 139 2.86 11.95 -6.66
C LEU A 139 2.90 12.77 -7.96
N HIS A 140 2.50 14.05 -7.92
CA HIS A 140 2.25 14.87 -9.10
C HIS A 140 3.50 15.28 -9.88
N CYS A 141 4.66 15.39 -9.23
CA CYS A 141 5.86 15.98 -9.84
C CYS A 141 7.09 15.08 -9.87
N THR A 142 6.97 13.79 -9.49
CA THR A 142 8.06 12.82 -9.55
C THR A 142 7.79 11.74 -10.61
N SER A 143 8.85 11.14 -11.16
CA SER A 143 8.72 10.07 -12.17
C SER A 143 7.95 8.87 -11.62
N SER A 144 8.29 8.42 -10.42
CA SER A 144 7.59 7.30 -9.77
C SER A 144 6.13 7.62 -9.46
N GLY A 145 5.83 8.85 -9.04
CA GLY A 145 4.47 9.29 -8.79
C GLY A 145 3.62 9.34 -10.07
N LYS A 146 4.16 9.91 -11.14
CA LYS A 146 3.50 9.96 -12.46
C LYS A 146 3.27 8.57 -13.03
N LEU A 147 4.26 7.68 -12.90
CA LEU A 147 4.13 6.28 -13.32
C LEU A 147 3.02 5.58 -12.54
N PHE A 148 2.97 5.74 -11.21
CA PHE A 148 1.91 5.18 -10.39
C PHE A 148 0.53 5.70 -10.81
N LEU A 149 0.37 7.02 -10.95
CA LEU A 149 -0.89 7.63 -11.38
C LEU A 149 -1.34 7.10 -12.73
N SER A 150 -0.43 6.89 -13.68
CA SER A 150 -0.75 6.39 -15.02
C SER A 150 -1.26 4.93 -15.05
N GLN A 151 -1.04 4.17 -13.98
CA GLN A 151 -1.52 2.78 -13.86
C GLN A 151 -2.90 2.69 -13.20
N LEU A 152 -3.41 3.79 -12.64
CA LEU A 152 -4.72 3.80 -12.00
C LEU A 152 -5.85 3.88 -13.04
N PRO A 153 -7.01 3.24 -12.77
CA PRO A 153 -8.23 3.51 -13.53
C PRO A 153 -8.56 5.01 -13.49
N GLY A 154 -9.08 5.55 -14.63
CA GLY A 154 -9.28 6.98 -14.81
C GLY A 154 -10.06 7.67 -13.67
N GLU A 155 -11.14 7.04 -13.17
CA GLU A 155 -11.93 7.58 -12.06
C GLU A 155 -11.11 7.66 -10.75
N GLN A 156 -10.30 6.63 -10.45
CA GLN A 156 -9.45 6.63 -9.27
C GLN A 156 -8.33 7.65 -9.38
N MET A 157 -7.73 7.79 -10.56
CA MET A 157 -6.70 8.78 -10.82
C MET A 157 -7.25 10.20 -10.63
N SER A 158 -8.41 10.52 -11.22
CA SER A 158 -9.05 11.83 -11.10
C SER A 158 -9.38 12.16 -9.65
N SER A 159 -10.04 11.24 -8.94
CA SER A 159 -10.36 11.42 -7.52
C SER A 159 -9.12 11.59 -6.65
N LEU A 160 -8.03 10.90 -6.96
CA LEU A 160 -6.79 11.06 -6.21
C LEU A 160 -6.15 12.43 -6.49
N ILE A 161 -6.08 12.87 -7.75
CA ILE A 161 -5.49 14.15 -8.16
C ILE A 161 -6.25 15.33 -7.54
N GLU A 162 -7.57 15.29 -7.51
CA GLU A 162 -8.43 16.33 -6.89
C GLU A 162 -8.12 16.54 -5.39
N ASN A 163 -7.64 15.50 -4.72
CA ASN A 163 -7.29 15.55 -3.31
C ASN A 163 -5.78 15.76 -3.04
N LEU A 164 -4.96 15.91 -4.09
CA LEU A 164 -3.53 16.19 -3.92
C LEU A 164 -3.28 17.69 -3.70
N ASN A 165 -2.31 17.98 -2.82
CA ASN A 165 -1.71 19.30 -2.78
C ASN A 165 -0.67 19.42 -3.91
N LEU A 166 -1.02 20.11 -4.99
CA LEU A 166 -0.19 20.30 -6.18
C LEU A 166 0.80 21.46 -5.99
N GLU A 167 1.64 21.36 -4.97
CA GLU A 167 2.65 22.38 -4.68
C GLU A 167 3.66 22.51 -5.82
N GLN A 168 3.90 23.73 -6.30
CA GLN A 168 4.91 24.02 -7.31
C GLN A 168 6.32 23.80 -6.77
N LYS A 169 7.05 22.82 -7.32
CA LYS A 169 8.45 22.53 -6.96
C LYS A 169 9.46 23.13 -7.93
N THR A 170 9.07 23.30 -9.19
CA THR A 170 9.85 23.93 -10.26
C THR A 170 8.92 24.72 -11.16
N VAL A 171 9.49 25.56 -12.03
CA VAL A 171 8.72 26.31 -13.05
C VAL A 171 7.92 25.40 -14.00
N ASN A 172 8.30 24.15 -14.12
CA ASN A 172 7.66 23.17 -15.00
C ASN A 172 6.70 22.24 -14.24
N THR A 173 6.48 22.45 -12.95
CA THR A 173 5.54 21.64 -12.16
C THR A 173 4.10 21.99 -12.56
N LEU A 174 3.33 20.98 -12.98
CA LEU A 174 1.90 21.12 -13.23
C LEU A 174 1.16 21.25 -11.89
N THR A 175 0.36 22.31 -11.76
CA THR A 175 -0.39 22.65 -10.54
C THR A 175 -1.90 22.73 -10.78
N ASN A 176 -2.36 22.36 -11.96
CA ASN A 176 -3.76 22.38 -12.41
C ASN A 176 -4.07 21.13 -13.24
#